data_9b13b0b726e784c424f0168432bacd4f
#
_entry.id   9b13b0b726e784c424f0168432bacd4f
#
_cell.length_a   1.000
_cell.length_b   1.000
_cell.length_c   1.000
_cell.angle_alpha   90.00
_cell.angle_beta   90.00
_cell.angle_gamma   90.00
#
_symmetry.space_group_name_H-M   'P 1'
#
loop_
_entity.id
_entity.type
_entity.pdbx_description
1 polymer ?
#
loop_
_entity_poly.entity_id
_entity_poly.type
_entity_poly.pdbx_seq_one_letter_code
_entity_poly.pdbx_strand_id
1 'polypeptide(L)'
;MRLNVKKHSLVMGVIGAMAISAINGITTSVQAAQTVVLRRGSVTESIDLADLKTLTETGTVPPKLEDAARILTPQQRSQIQDVLKAKFKIDVVATRDFLNTDVGNSLSSALASVTPREDRVGVLDVKTALILGARSPDGLSLISFIEAYPNRSLDIDVDRAFEILRNFNGSFWQSQAFMAAIAPQLAPRYPDLNLPFDPTQPGSAKVEVLNLKLNDQERRREIPVDVYWSTEASPAKPIIVFSHGLGSVRTDMRYLAEHLASYGYVVAALEHPGSNETHVKKALTLQAPLLEAEEFLNRPKDISFVLDQLKTLNGTAGSLQGKLASDRAMVVGYSLGGATALSIAGAEMQLTQLKQRCPGNVLAFSLGENAQCFAKGLPEDRYQLRDPRIKAAIAFSPTTSLLFGETGLSKIAVPTVIGSGSADKTTPALTEQVIAFDKMPSPKWLVGFVGGTHLTIKDPSTTMDQAGQPDTLYTGGEVVGEQAVDVHNYVKAIALAMAAQLTDDAARYTIFLTPEYAQYASTERFPIRLVSKIPPEAEAILKEFVQK
;
A
#
# COMPACT_ATOMS: atom_id res chain seq x y z
N MET A 1 -59.11 30.41 27.19
CA MET A 1 -59.08 31.02 25.86
C MET A 1 -58.66 29.93 24.88
N ARG A 2 -59.65 29.27 24.26
CA ARG A 2 -59.44 28.20 23.28
C ARG A 2 -59.35 28.84 21.90
N LEU A 3 -58.23 28.68 21.16
CA LEU A 3 -58.07 29.11 19.76
C LEU A 3 -57.46 28.00 18.92
N ASN A 4 -58.35 27.42 18.15
CA ASN A 4 -58.22 26.89 16.78
C ASN A 4 -56.86 26.33 16.30
N VAL A 5 -56.70 25.02 16.42
CA VAL A 5 -55.66 24.21 15.77
C VAL A 5 -56.23 23.37 14.59
N LYS A 6 -57.35 23.73 14.01
CA LYS A 6 -58.01 22.89 12.96
C LYS A 6 -57.94 23.41 11.52
N LYS A 7 -57.21 24.52 11.23
CA LYS A 7 -57.15 25.05 9.86
C LYS A 7 -55.79 24.89 9.13
N HIS A 8 -54.76 24.43 9.81
CA HIS A 8 -53.44 24.25 9.15
C HIS A 8 -53.13 22.80 8.72
N SER A 9 -53.93 21.83 9.21
CA SER A 9 -53.73 20.41 8.81
C SER A 9 -54.36 20.04 7.46
N LEU A 10 -55.24 20.87 6.90
CA LEU A 10 -55.91 20.57 5.62
C LEU A 10 -55.13 21.08 4.41
N VAL A 11 -54.30 22.09 4.60
CA VAL A 11 -53.49 22.66 3.49
C VAL A 11 -52.21 21.83 3.25
N MET A 12 -51.64 21.21 4.28
CA MET A 12 -50.49 20.28 4.10
C MET A 12 -50.89 18.92 3.52
N GLY A 13 -52.14 18.47 3.72
CA GLY A 13 -52.65 17.22 3.13
C GLY A 13 -52.87 17.28 1.61
N VAL A 14 -53.20 18.46 1.08
CA VAL A 14 -53.47 18.64 -0.36
C VAL A 14 -52.15 18.83 -1.16
N ILE A 15 -51.14 19.47 -0.57
CA ILE A 15 -49.80 19.62 -1.23
C ILE A 15 -49.04 18.27 -1.22
N GLY A 16 -49.19 17.45 -0.18
CA GLY A 16 -48.61 16.09 -0.13
C GLY A 16 -49.26 15.13 -1.14
N ALA A 17 -50.59 15.26 -1.41
CA ALA A 17 -51.28 14.41 -2.36
C ALA A 17 -51.02 14.78 -3.83
N MET A 18 -50.77 16.07 -4.14
CA MET A 18 -50.38 16.49 -5.50
C MET A 18 -48.91 16.17 -5.84
N ALA A 19 -48.02 16.11 -4.85
CA ALA A 19 -46.63 15.70 -5.07
C ALA A 19 -46.51 14.18 -5.34
N ILE A 20 -47.40 13.36 -4.78
CA ILE A 20 -47.43 11.91 -5.00
C ILE A 20 -48.08 11.56 -6.36
N SER A 21 -48.97 12.39 -6.86
CA SER A 21 -49.64 12.18 -8.17
C SER A 21 -48.76 12.61 -9.36
N ALA A 22 -47.79 13.48 -9.16
CA ALA A 22 -46.86 13.90 -10.21
C ALA A 22 -45.65 12.95 -10.37
N ILE A 23 -45.41 12.05 -9.40
CA ILE A 23 -44.31 11.06 -9.48
C ILE A 23 -44.75 9.77 -10.20
N ASN A 24 -46.07 9.55 -10.40
CA ASN A 24 -46.61 8.39 -11.10
C ASN A 24 -46.71 8.54 -12.63
N GLY A 25 -46.17 9.62 -13.20
CA GLY A 25 -46.30 9.93 -14.64
C GLY A 25 -45.01 9.81 -15.47
N ILE A 26 -43.83 9.55 -14.84
CA ILE A 26 -42.58 9.36 -15.56
C ILE A 26 -41.84 8.15 -14.93
N THR A 27 -42.40 6.98 -15.04
CA THR A 27 -41.64 5.76 -15.03
C THR A 27 -41.06 5.56 -16.44
N THR A 28 -40.09 6.37 -16.83
CA THR A 28 -39.11 5.88 -17.77
C THR A 28 -38.43 4.73 -17.03
N SER A 29 -38.75 3.49 -17.37
CA SER A 29 -38.00 2.34 -16.94
C SER A 29 -36.56 2.61 -17.34
N VAL A 30 -35.68 2.89 -16.36
CA VAL A 30 -34.25 2.94 -16.59
C VAL A 30 -33.89 1.55 -17.11
N GLN A 31 -33.69 1.42 -18.41
CA GLN A 31 -33.33 0.13 -19.00
C GLN A 31 -31.87 -0.13 -18.64
N ALA A 32 -31.65 -1.17 -17.85
CA ALA A 32 -30.34 -1.72 -17.54
C ALA A 32 -29.57 -2.08 -18.82
N ALA A 33 -28.26 -1.91 -18.84
CA ALA A 33 -27.44 -2.26 -20.00
C ALA A 33 -27.52 -3.77 -20.26
N GLN A 34 -27.86 -4.11 -21.49
CA GLN A 34 -27.91 -5.49 -21.99
C GLN A 34 -26.76 -5.81 -22.93
N THR A 35 -26.02 -4.76 -23.34
CA THR A 35 -24.96 -4.87 -24.34
C THR A 35 -23.79 -3.97 -23.92
N VAL A 36 -22.59 -4.48 -24.05
CA VAL A 36 -21.34 -3.71 -23.96
C VAL A 36 -20.86 -3.45 -25.37
N VAL A 37 -20.63 -2.19 -25.71
CA VAL A 37 -20.12 -1.77 -27.02
C VAL A 37 -18.67 -1.35 -26.87
N LEU A 38 -17.75 -2.14 -27.44
CA LEU A 38 -16.34 -1.81 -27.49
C LEU A 38 -16.06 -0.91 -28.70
N ARG A 39 -15.48 0.26 -28.47
CA ARG A 39 -15.12 1.22 -29.53
C ARG A 39 -13.61 1.33 -29.62
N ARG A 40 -13.08 1.17 -30.86
CA ARG A 40 -11.67 1.41 -31.15
C ARG A 40 -11.56 2.22 -32.45
N GLY A 41 -11.36 3.51 -32.31
CA GLY A 41 -11.45 4.42 -33.45
C GLY A 41 -12.84 4.35 -34.09
N SER A 42 -12.91 4.01 -35.37
CA SER A 42 -14.19 3.83 -36.13
C SER A 42 -14.77 2.42 -36.02
N VAL A 43 -14.08 1.46 -35.40
CA VAL A 43 -14.53 0.08 -35.25
C VAL A 43 -15.33 -0.08 -33.97
N THR A 44 -16.51 -0.68 -34.07
CA THR A 44 -17.36 -1.00 -32.91
C THR A 44 -17.71 -2.48 -32.93
N GLU A 45 -17.60 -3.10 -31.74
CA GLU A 45 -17.99 -4.49 -31.49
C GLU A 45 -18.98 -4.55 -30.34
N SER A 46 -20.07 -5.25 -30.49
CA SER A 46 -21.12 -5.37 -29.47
C SER A 46 -21.11 -6.75 -28.84
N ILE A 47 -21.06 -6.81 -27.53
CA ILE A 47 -21.03 -8.02 -26.72
C ILE A 47 -22.31 -8.05 -25.88
N ASP A 48 -23.08 -9.11 -25.97
CA ASP A 48 -24.27 -9.28 -25.15
C ASP A 48 -23.87 -9.58 -23.68
N LEU A 49 -24.57 -8.99 -22.73
CA LEU A 49 -24.32 -9.26 -21.32
C LEU A 49 -24.47 -10.73 -20.95
N ALA A 50 -25.37 -11.45 -21.64
CA ALA A 50 -25.53 -12.89 -21.45
C ALA A 50 -24.27 -13.68 -21.82
N ASP A 51 -23.54 -13.29 -22.86
CA ASP A 51 -22.27 -13.91 -23.27
C ASP A 51 -21.17 -13.63 -22.21
N LEU A 52 -21.12 -12.41 -21.65
CA LEU A 52 -20.19 -12.08 -20.55
C LEU A 52 -20.49 -12.87 -19.28
N LYS A 53 -21.76 -13.08 -18.95
CA LYS A 53 -22.17 -13.92 -17.81
C LYS A 53 -21.74 -15.36 -18.01
N THR A 54 -21.97 -15.93 -19.19
CA THR A 54 -21.54 -17.29 -19.54
C THR A 54 -20.02 -17.43 -19.38
N LEU A 55 -19.25 -16.49 -19.94
CA LEU A 55 -17.80 -16.47 -19.79
C LEU A 55 -17.36 -16.39 -18.31
N THR A 56 -18.06 -15.57 -17.51
CA THR A 56 -17.75 -15.40 -16.07
C THR A 56 -18.04 -16.66 -15.27
N GLU A 57 -19.18 -17.31 -15.51
CA GLU A 57 -19.65 -18.46 -14.74
C GLU A 57 -18.96 -19.77 -15.13
N THR A 58 -18.80 -20.00 -16.43
CA THR A 58 -18.30 -21.28 -16.96
C THR A 58 -16.82 -21.25 -17.37
N GLY A 59 -16.26 -20.05 -17.58
CA GLY A 59 -14.93 -19.88 -18.17
C GLY A 59 -14.87 -20.21 -19.67
N THR A 60 -16.00 -20.61 -20.28
CA THR A 60 -16.08 -20.97 -21.71
C THR A 60 -16.27 -19.70 -22.53
N VAL A 61 -15.44 -19.54 -23.55
CA VAL A 61 -15.56 -18.41 -24.50
C VAL A 61 -16.77 -18.64 -25.38
N PRO A 62 -17.79 -17.76 -25.38
CA PRO A 62 -18.91 -17.85 -26.30
C PRO A 62 -18.47 -17.73 -27.76
N PRO A 63 -19.16 -18.37 -28.70
CA PRO A 63 -18.79 -18.35 -30.12
C PRO A 63 -18.58 -16.96 -30.71
N LYS A 64 -19.39 -15.98 -30.29
CA LYS A 64 -19.26 -14.58 -30.72
C LYS A 64 -17.96 -13.91 -30.24
N LEU A 65 -17.33 -14.40 -29.18
CA LEU A 65 -16.11 -13.86 -28.62
C LEU A 65 -14.84 -14.65 -29.02
N GLU A 66 -14.99 -15.73 -29.81
CA GLU A 66 -13.84 -16.56 -30.17
C GLU A 66 -12.77 -15.80 -30.95
N ASP A 67 -13.16 -14.95 -31.90
CA ASP A 67 -12.22 -14.19 -32.72
C ASP A 67 -11.49 -13.15 -31.90
N ALA A 68 -12.19 -12.44 -30.99
CA ALA A 68 -11.57 -11.53 -30.04
C ALA A 68 -10.64 -12.28 -29.05
N ALA A 69 -11.03 -13.48 -28.63
CA ALA A 69 -10.21 -14.29 -27.73
C ALA A 69 -8.95 -14.85 -28.40
N ARG A 70 -8.95 -15.07 -29.72
CA ARG A 70 -7.77 -15.58 -30.47
C ARG A 70 -6.61 -14.59 -30.52
N ILE A 71 -6.90 -13.28 -30.51
CA ILE A 71 -5.88 -12.23 -30.51
C ILE A 71 -5.25 -12.02 -29.12
N LEU A 72 -5.84 -12.58 -28.07
CA LEU A 72 -5.35 -12.46 -26.70
C LEU A 72 -4.39 -13.60 -26.35
N THR A 73 -3.31 -13.30 -25.66
CA THR A 73 -2.45 -14.32 -25.07
C THR A 73 -3.20 -15.12 -24.00
N PRO A 74 -2.77 -16.36 -23.66
CA PRO A 74 -3.37 -17.13 -22.56
C PRO A 74 -3.40 -16.35 -21.23
N GLN A 75 -2.34 -15.59 -20.96
CA GLN A 75 -2.25 -14.75 -19.76
C GLN A 75 -3.28 -13.60 -19.76
N GLN A 76 -3.45 -12.91 -20.89
CA GLN A 76 -4.46 -11.86 -21.02
C GLN A 76 -5.89 -12.41 -20.86
N ARG A 77 -6.17 -13.60 -21.41
CA ARG A 77 -7.47 -14.27 -21.21
C ARG A 77 -7.74 -14.59 -19.75
N SER A 78 -6.74 -15.12 -19.04
CA SER A 78 -6.85 -15.37 -17.58
C SER A 78 -7.14 -14.08 -16.82
N GLN A 79 -6.40 -13.01 -17.10
CA GLN A 79 -6.60 -11.70 -16.45
C GLN A 79 -8.01 -11.12 -16.67
N ILE A 80 -8.56 -11.25 -17.89
CA ILE A 80 -9.93 -10.82 -18.18
C ILE A 80 -10.94 -11.66 -17.38
N GLN A 81 -10.75 -12.96 -17.30
CA GLN A 81 -11.62 -13.84 -16.51
C GLN A 81 -11.57 -13.49 -15.01
N ASP A 82 -10.39 -13.18 -14.49
CA ASP A 82 -10.23 -12.78 -13.08
C ASP A 82 -10.96 -11.48 -12.78
N VAL A 83 -10.87 -10.49 -13.67
CA VAL A 83 -11.62 -9.22 -13.56
C VAL A 83 -13.13 -9.46 -13.60
N LEU A 84 -13.61 -10.31 -14.51
CA LEU A 84 -15.03 -10.65 -14.64
C LEU A 84 -15.55 -11.38 -13.38
N LYS A 85 -14.75 -12.22 -12.75
CA LYS A 85 -15.10 -13.00 -11.55
C LYS A 85 -14.96 -12.20 -10.25
N ALA A 86 -14.26 -11.07 -10.26
CA ALA A 86 -14.03 -10.27 -9.05
C ALA A 86 -15.36 -9.76 -8.47
N LYS A 87 -15.59 -9.99 -7.17
CA LYS A 87 -16.78 -9.58 -6.42
C LYS A 87 -16.38 -8.88 -5.13
N PHE A 88 -16.95 -7.72 -4.89
CA PHE A 88 -16.65 -6.89 -3.73
C PHE A 88 -17.91 -6.76 -2.85
N LYS A 89 -17.91 -7.35 -1.67
CA LYS A 89 -18.99 -7.19 -0.70
C LYS A 89 -18.87 -5.82 -0.03
N ILE A 90 -19.47 -4.81 -0.63
CA ILE A 90 -19.48 -3.44 -0.15
C ILE A 90 -20.94 -3.05 0.12
N ASP A 91 -21.19 -2.40 1.26
CA ASP A 91 -22.50 -1.86 1.60
C ASP A 91 -22.87 -0.69 0.67
N VAL A 92 -24.16 -0.61 0.32
CA VAL A 92 -24.69 0.41 -0.62
C VAL A 92 -24.51 1.82 -0.11
N VAL A 93 -24.71 2.03 1.22
CA VAL A 93 -24.55 3.34 1.86
C VAL A 93 -23.07 3.71 1.85
N ALA A 94 -22.19 2.75 2.19
CA ALA A 94 -20.75 2.91 2.13
C ALA A 94 -20.26 3.28 0.73
N THR A 95 -20.79 2.61 -0.30
CA THR A 95 -20.47 2.91 -1.70
C THR A 95 -20.88 4.33 -2.08
N ARG A 96 -22.12 4.74 -1.75
CA ARG A 96 -22.62 6.10 -2.03
C ARG A 96 -21.75 7.17 -1.37
N ASP A 97 -21.45 6.99 -0.09
CA ASP A 97 -20.73 8.00 0.68
C ASP A 97 -19.27 8.08 0.24
N PHE A 98 -18.63 6.96 -0.08
CA PHE A 98 -17.31 6.94 -0.72
C PHE A 98 -17.30 7.69 -2.05
N LEU A 99 -18.27 7.43 -2.94
CA LEU A 99 -18.35 8.07 -4.26
C LEU A 99 -18.61 9.59 -4.18
N ASN A 100 -19.01 10.11 -3.02
CA ASN A 100 -19.15 11.55 -2.78
C ASN A 100 -17.90 12.21 -2.18
N THR A 101 -16.87 11.43 -1.83
CA THR A 101 -15.56 11.98 -1.47
C THR A 101 -14.80 12.48 -2.70
N ASP A 102 -13.74 13.27 -2.52
CA ASP A 102 -12.88 13.72 -3.62
C ASP A 102 -12.27 12.55 -4.38
N VAL A 103 -11.85 11.51 -3.66
CA VAL A 103 -11.31 10.26 -4.25
C VAL A 103 -12.37 9.54 -5.07
N GLY A 104 -13.57 9.37 -4.51
CA GLY A 104 -14.69 8.73 -5.20
C GLY A 104 -15.17 9.53 -6.42
N ASN A 105 -15.17 10.87 -6.34
CA ASN A 105 -15.44 11.75 -7.49
C ASN A 105 -14.41 11.57 -8.61
N SER A 106 -13.12 11.54 -8.26
CA SER A 106 -12.02 11.35 -9.21
C SER A 106 -12.08 9.97 -9.87
N LEU A 107 -12.36 8.91 -9.09
CA LEU A 107 -12.57 7.56 -9.61
C LEU A 107 -13.75 7.51 -10.59
N SER A 108 -14.88 8.09 -10.21
CA SER A 108 -16.08 8.13 -11.06
C SER A 108 -15.81 8.87 -12.37
N SER A 109 -15.06 9.99 -12.31
CA SER A 109 -14.69 10.77 -13.50
C SER A 109 -13.74 9.99 -14.42
N ALA A 110 -12.78 9.26 -13.85
CA ALA A 110 -11.87 8.43 -14.62
C ALA A 110 -12.60 7.26 -15.32
N LEU A 111 -13.50 6.57 -14.62
CA LEU A 111 -14.35 5.54 -15.23
C LEU A 111 -15.28 6.12 -16.28
N ALA A 112 -15.86 7.30 -16.05
CA ALA A 112 -16.69 7.98 -17.04
C ALA A 112 -15.90 8.38 -18.30
N SER A 113 -14.59 8.63 -18.19
CA SER A 113 -13.75 8.92 -19.37
C SER A 113 -13.52 7.72 -20.28
N VAL A 114 -13.70 6.49 -19.76
CA VAL A 114 -13.64 5.23 -20.51
C VAL A 114 -15.02 4.88 -21.11
N THR A 115 -16.08 5.44 -20.54
CA THR A 115 -17.46 5.22 -20.98
C THR A 115 -18.01 6.48 -21.67
N PRO A 116 -17.56 6.82 -22.90
CA PRO A 116 -17.93 8.07 -23.54
C PRO A 116 -19.43 8.17 -23.79
N ARG A 117 -19.98 9.35 -23.48
CA ARG A 117 -21.38 9.71 -23.80
C ARG A 117 -21.43 11.08 -24.43
N GLU A 118 -22.34 11.25 -25.39
CA GLU A 118 -22.54 12.52 -26.07
C GLU A 118 -23.14 13.60 -25.15
N ASP A 119 -23.91 13.21 -24.14
CA ASP A 119 -24.69 14.10 -23.27
C ASP A 119 -23.95 14.59 -21.99
N ARG A 120 -22.68 14.23 -21.77
CA ARG A 120 -21.83 14.61 -20.63
C ARG A 120 -22.33 14.15 -19.25
N VAL A 121 -23.32 13.28 -19.14
CA VAL A 121 -23.87 12.79 -17.86
C VAL A 121 -23.14 11.56 -17.32
N GLY A 122 -22.07 11.12 -17.99
CA GLY A 122 -21.37 9.85 -17.73
C GLY A 122 -20.92 9.62 -16.28
N VAL A 123 -20.48 10.67 -15.57
CA VAL A 123 -20.06 10.54 -14.14
C VAL A 123 -21.22 10.13 -13.24
N LEU A 124 -22.41 10.71 -13.47
CA LEU A 124 -23.60 10.37 -12.67
C LEU A 124 -24.05 8.94 -12.96
N ASP A 125 -24.00 8.52 -14.21
CA ASP A 125 -24.36 7.16 -14.62
C ASP A 125 -23.41 6.13 -14.02
N VAL A 126 -22.10 6.40 -14.05
CA VAL A 126 -21.09 5.54 -13.40
C VAL A 126 -21.34 5.44 -11.91
N LYS A 127 -21.58 6.56 -11.21
CA LYS A 127 -21.93 6.53 -9.78
C LYS A 127 -23.20 5.73 -9.51
N THR A 128 -24.22 5.94 -10.31
CA THR A 128 -25.48 5.22 -10.21
C THR A 128 -25.28 3.72 -10.40
N ALA A 129 -24.52 3.32 -11.41
CA ALA A 129 -24.21 1.93 -11.68
C ALA A 129 -23.40 1.27 -10.54
N LEU A 130 -22.43 1.98 -9.96
CA LEU A 130 -21.65 1.49 -8.81
C LEU A 130 -22.55 1.30 -7.57
N ILE A 131 -23.39 2.29 -7.26
CA ILE A 131 -24.30 2.23 -6.09
C ILE A 131 -25.34 1.13 -6.25
N LEU A 132 -25.98 1.04 -7.41
CA LEU A 132 -27.00 0.03 -7.67
C LEU A 132 -26.38 -1.37 -7.85
N GLY A 133 -25.21 -1.48 -8.47
CA GLY A 133 -24.46 -2.73 -8.60
C GLY A 133 -24.05 -3.32 -7.24
N ALA A 134 -23.76 -2.46 -6.25
CA ALA A 134 -23.46 -2.88 -4.88
C ALA A 134 -24.68 -3.52 -4.16
N ARG A 135 -25.92 -3.37 -4.68
CA ARG A 135 -27.11 -4.07 -4.18
C ARG A 135 -27.18 -5.54 -4.56
N SER A 136 -26.34 -5.98 -5.50
CA SER A 136 -26.32 -7.39 -5.90
C SER A 136 -26.09 -8.28 -4.68
N PRO A 137 -26.81 -9.40 -4.53
CA PRO A 137 -26.60 -10.36 -3.45
C PRO A 137 -25.16 -10.86 -3.34
N ASP A 138 -24.47 -10.93 -4.50
CA ASP A 138 -23.06 -11.34 -4.60
C ASP A 138 -22.06 -10.19 -4.37
N GLY A 139 -22.56 -8.97 -4.20
CA GLY A 139 -21.75 -7.75 -4.10
C GLY A 139 -21.51 -7.06 -5.45
N LEU A 140 -20.72 -5.98 -5.40
CA LEU A 140 -20.34 -5.23 -6.60
C LEU A 140 -19.37 -6.06 -7.45
N SER A 141 -19.67 -6.20 -8.73
CA SER A 141 -18.84 -6.85 -9.74
C SER A 141 -18.95 -6.09 -11.07
N LEU A 142 -18.11 -6.42 -12.05
CA LEU A 142 -18.26 -5.85 -13.39
C LEU A 142 -19.63 -6.19 -13.99
N ILE A 143 -20.11 -7.40 -13.79
CA ILE A 143 -21.44 -7.82 -14.26
C ILE A 143 -22.55 -7.01 -13.58
N SER A 144 -22.53 -6.89 -12.24
CA SER A 144 -23.55 -6.10 -11.51
C SER A 144 -23.48 -4.60 -11.82
N PHE A 145 -22.28 -4.07 -12.12
CA PHE A 145 -22.10 -2.71 -12.61
C PHE A 145 -22.75 -2.50 -13.99
N ILE A 146 -22.52 -3.42 -14.94
CA ILE A 146 -23.12 -3.35 -16.29
C ILE A 146 -24.65 -3.46 -16.19
N GLU A 147 -25.15 -4.40 -15.40
CA GLU A 147 -26.61 -4.56 -15.15
C GLU A 147 -27.27 -3.32 -14.56
N ALA A 148 -26.53 -2.58 -13.73
CA ALA A 148 -27.01 -1.38 -13.08
C ALA A 148 -26.77 -0.09 -13.89
N TYR A 149 -26.05 -0.18 -15.00
CA TYR A 149 -25.74 1.00 -15.82
C TYR A 149 -27.01 1.55 -16.46
N PRO A 150 -27.37 2.84 -16.25
CA PRO A 150 -28.67 3.38 -16.60
C PRO A 150 -28.79 3.77 -18.08
N ASN A 151 -28.40 2.87 -18.98
CA ASN A 151 -28.57 2.98 -20.44
C ASN A 151 -28.64 1.58 -21.05
N ARG A 152 -29.21 1.44 -22.25
CA ARG A 152 -29.34 0.16 -22.95
C ARG A 152 -28.00 -0.49 -23.31
N SER A 153 -26.99 0.31 -23.55
CA SER A 153 -25.61 -0.13 -23.78
C SER A 153 -24.62 0.57 -22.87
N LEU A 154 -23.56 -0.13 -22.52
CA LEU A 154 -22.36 0.45 -21.93
C LEU A 154 -21.31 0.56 -23.04
N ASP A 155 -21.05 1.77 -23.49
CA ASP A 155 -20.02 2.04 -24.48
C ASP A 155 -18.66 2.16 -23.78
N ILE A 156 -17.65 1.45 -24.27
CA ILE A 156 -16.28 1.45 -23.75
C ILE A 156 -15.32 1.90 -24.85
N ASP A 157 -14.61 2.98 -24.62
CA ASP A 157 -13.48 3.40 -25.44
C ASP A 157 -12.26 2.54 -25.09
N VAL A 158 -11.94 1.60 -25.97
CA VAL A 158 -10.87 0.62 -25.78
C VAL A 158 -9.50 1.28 -25.74
N ASP A 159 -9.25 2.29 -26.57
CA ASP A 159 -7.96 2.98 -26.62
C ASP A 159 -7.75 3.79 -25.32
N ARG A 160 -8.81 4.44 -24.84
CA ARG A 160 -8.78 5.16 -23.55
C ARG A 160 -8.64 4.21 -22.37
N ALA A 161 -9.32 3.07 -22.38
CA ALA A 161 -9.15 2.03 -21.37
C ALA A 161 -7.71 1.51 -21.34
N PHE A 162 -7.11 1.24 -22.51
CA PHE A 162 -5.71 0.83 -22.60
C PHE A 162 -4.73 1.94 -22.23
N GLU A 163 -5.04 3.20 -22.50
CA GLU A 163 -4.22 4.33 -22.03
C GLU A 163 -4.17 4.39 -20.49
N ILE A 164 -5.32 4.27 -19.83
CA ILE A 164 -5.41 4.20 -18.38
C ILE A 164 -4.64 2.99 -17.85
N LEU A 165 -4.84 1.82 -18.45
CA LEU A 165 -4.14 0.59 -18.06
C LEU A 165 -2.62 0.68 -18.26
N ARG A 166 -2.15 1.27 -19.36
CA ARG A 166 -0.72 1.48 -19.61
C ARG A 166 -0.09 2.44 -18.61
N ASN A 167 -0.76 3.51 -18.28
CA ASN A 167 -0.29 4.47 -17.30
C ASN A 167 -0.23 3.85 -15.90
N PHE A 168 -1.18 2.98 -15.58
CA PHE A 168 -1.23 2.25 -14.32
C PHE A 168 -0.16 1.14 -14.22
N ASN A 169 0.04 0.36 -15.28
CA ASN A 169 0.96 -0.78 -15.29
C ASN A 169 2.38 -0.45 -15.76
N GLY A 170 2.61 0.74 -16.32
CA GLY A 170 3.91 1.13 -16.84
C GLY A 170 5.01 1.01 -15.78
N SER A 171 4.75 1.52 -14.59
CA SER A 171 5.66 1.47 -13.44
C SER A 171 5.94 0.04 -12.99
N PHE A 172 4.94 -0.83 -12.99
CA PHE A 172 5.09 -2.23 -12.61
C PHE A 172 6.00 -2.99 -13.60
N TRP A 173 5.72 -2.92 -14.91
CA TRP A 173 6.52 -3.62 -15.92
C TRP A 173 7.94 -3.08 -16.02
N GLN A 174 8.13 -1.78 -15.88
CA GLN A 174 9.47 -1.18 -15.83
C GLN A 174 10.22 -1.55 -14.56
N SER A 175 9.51 -1.75 -13.44
CA SER A 175 10.10 -2.29 -12.21
C SER A 175 10.68 -3.68 -12.41
N GLN A 176 9.99 -4.55 -13.15
CA GLN A 176 10.50 -5.89 -13.49
C GLN A 176 11.80 -5.80 -14.32
N ALA A 177 11.80 -4.95 -15.36
CA ALA A 177 12.97 -4.73 -16.20
C ALA A 177 14.15 -4.15 -15.41
N PHE A 178 13.89 -3.19 -14.52
CA PHE A 178 14.89 -2.61 -13.65
C PHE A 178 15.50 -3.65 -12.71
N MET A 179 14.67 -4.46 -12.04
CA MET A 179 15.14 -5.51 -11.14
C MET A 179 16.01 -6.56 -11.85
N ALA A 180 15.69 -6.89 -13.10
CA ALA A 180 16.55 -7.74 -13.92
C ALA A 180 17.90 -7.06 -14.24
N ALA A 181 17.90 -5.75 -14.48
CA ALA A 181 19.09 -5.00 -14.87
C ALA A 181 20.09 -4.75 -13.73
N ILE A 182 19.63 -4.68 -12.47
CA ILE A 182 20.54 -4.39 -11.34
C ILE A 182 21.54 -5.52 -11.01
N ALA A 183 21.35 -6.72 -11.58
CA ALA A 183 22.37 -7.79 -11.51
C ALA A 183 22.21 -8.83 -12.63
N PRO A 184 22.41 -8.45 -13.89
CA PRO A 184 22.11 -9.35 -15.02
C PRO A 184 23.04 -10.54 -15.14
N GLN A 185 24.26 -10.47 -14.61
CA GLN A 185 25.33 -11.43 -14.88
C GLN A 185 25.84 -12.17 -13.64
N LEU A 186 25.26 -11.93 -12.48
CA LEU A 186 25.70 -12.60 -11.28
C LEU A 186 25.16 -14.04 -11.26
N ALA A 187 26.02 -15.01 -11.00
CA ALA A 187 25.61 -16.39 -10.79
C ALA A 187 24.53 -16.46 -9.67
N PRO A 188 23.58 -17.39 -9.74
CA PRO A 188 22.48 -17.45 -8.76
C PRO A 188 22.93 -17.77 -7.32
N ARG A 189 24.17 -18.20 -7.13
CA ARG A 189 24.77 -18.45 -5.80
C ARG A 189 26.26 -18.16 -5.80
N TYR A 190 26.77 -17.72 -4.64
CA TYR A 190 28.18 -17.74 -4.28
C TYR A 190 28.41 -18.94 -3.34
N PRO A 191 28.69 -20.15 -3.85
CA PRO A 191 28.78 -21.36 -3.04
C PRO A 191 29.89 -21.31 -1.98
N ASP A 192 30.93 -20.53 -2.23
CA ASP A 192 32.13 -20.46 -1.39
C ASP A 192 32.16 -19.24 -0.44
N LEU A 193 31.03 -18.56 -0.24
CA LEU A 193 30.95 -17.42 0.69
C LEU A 193 31.11 -17.91 2.13
N ASN A 194 32.27 -17.59 2.74
CA ASN A 194 32.54 -17.95 4.12
C ASN A 194 31.86 -16.96 5.08
N LEU A 195 30.79 -17.40 5.74
CA LEU A 195 30.04 -16.60 6.68
C LEU A 195 30.57 -16.78 8.12
N PRO A 196 30.65 -15.71 8.92
CA PRO A 196 31.06 -15.80 10.32
C PRO A 196 30.07 -16.60 11.19
N PHE A 197 28.83 -16.70 10.77
CA PHE A 197 27.72 -17.49 11.34
C PHE A 197 26.53 -17.44 10.39
N ASP A 198 25.49 -18.26 10.64
CA ASP A 198 24.22 -18.20 9.91
C ASP A 198 23.31 -17.11 10.53
N PRO A 199 23.11 -15.96 9.84
CA PRO A 199 22.30 -14.86 10.37
C PRO A 199 20.78 -15.12 10.33
N THR A 200 20.34 -16.23 9.77
CA THR A 200 18.91 -16.60 9.68
C THR A 200 18.44 -17.36 10.92
N GLN A 201 19.38 -17.97 11.63
CA GLN A 201 19.09 -18.69 12.87
C GLN A 201 18.87 -17.72 14.03
N PRO A 202 17.97 -18.02 14.97
CA PRO A 202 17.79 -17.20 16.16
C PRO A 202 19.07 -17.14 16.98
N GLY A 203 19.27 -16.06 17.70
CA GLY A 203 20.29 -15.96 18.75
C GLY A 203 20.00 -16.88 19.94
N SER A 204 20.92 -16.90 20.90
CA SER A 204 20.87 -17.80 22.07
C SER A 204 19.87 -17.38 23.15
N ALA A 205 19.45 -16.10 23.15
CA ALA A 205 18.67 -15.55 24.24
C ALA A 205 17.18 -15.90 24.13
N LYS A 206 16.57 -16.25 25.26
CA LYS A 206 15.11 -16.42 25.34
C LYS A 206 14.42 -15.07 25.26
N VAL A 207 13.51 -14.93 24.31
CA VAL A 207 12.74 -13.69 24.08
C VAL A 207 11.54 -13.63 25.03
N GLU A 208 11.35 -12.45 25.60
CA GLU A 208 10.18 -12.06 26.39
C GLU A 208 9.49 -10.88 25.73
N VAL A 209 8.19 -10.74 25.97
CA VAL A 209 7.38 -9.65 25.41
C VAL A 209 6.70 -8.88 26.54
N LEU A 210 6.93 -7.56 26.57
CA LEU A 210 6.26 -6.65 27.48
C LEU A 210 5.22 -5.84 26.67
N ASN A 211 3.94 -6.05 26.96
CA ASN A 211 2.86 -5.32 26.31
C ASN A 211 2.57 -4.02 27.05
N LEU A 212 2.69 -2.91 26.36
CA LEU A 212 2.46 -1.57 26.90
C LEU A 212 1.28 -0.90 26.21
N LYS A 213 0.57 -0.04 26.95
CA LYS A 213 -0.38 0.94 26.44
C LYS A 213 0.09 2.31 26.89
N LEU A 214 0.73 3.01 25.98
CA LEU A 214 1.31 4.32 26.25
C LEU A 214 0.29 5.40 25.92
N ASN A 215 0.05 6.30 26.86
CA ASN A 215 -0.97 7.36 26.69
C ASN A 215 -0.28 8.71 26.49
N ASP A 216 -0.27 9.18 25.26
CA ASP A 216 0.14 10.54 24.92
C ASP A 216 -1.04 11.50 25.18
N GLN A 217 -1.04 12.11 26.36
CA GLN A 217 -2.10 13.01 26.79
C GLN A 217 -2.15 14.30 25.97
N GLU A 218 -1.02 14.79 25.50
CA GLU A 218 -0.93 16.01 24.70
C GLU A 218 -1.66 15.83 23.37
N ARG A 219 -1.41 14.72 22.67
CA ARG A 219 -2.03 14.40 21.38
C ARG A 219 -3.28 13.55 21.50
N ARG A 220 -3.69 13.16 22.73
CA ARG A 220 -4.85 12.29 23.02
C ARG A 220 -4.80 10.97 22.25
N ARG A 221 -3.62 10.33 22.27
CA ARG A 221 -3.37 9.06 21.54
C ARG A 221 -2.97 7.97 22.53
N GLU A 222 -3.70 6.86 22.51
CA GLU A 222 -3.28 5.62 23.16
C GLU A 222 -2.50 4.80 22.14
N ILE A 223 -1.22 4.55 22.41
CA ILE A 223 -0.29 3.87 21.51
C ILE A 223 0.04 2.50 22.12
N PRO A 224 -0.52 1.41 21.61
CA PRO A 224 -0.12 0.06 21.98
C PRO A 224 1.30 -0.23 21.48
N VAL A 225 2.12 -0.85 22.33
CA VAL A 225 3.51 -1.22 22.01
C VAL A 225 3.82 -2.60 22.58
N ASP A 226 4.30 -3.50 21.72
CA ASP A 226 4.89 -4.76 22.14
C ASP A 226 6.41 -4.59 22.15
N VAL A 227 7.02 -4.69 23.34
CA VAL A 227 8.47 -4.59 23.53
C VAL A 227 9.03 -6.01 23.62
N TYR A 228 9.74 -6.44 22.59
CA TYR A 228 10.45 -7.72 22.55
C TYR A 228 11.86 -7.50 23.11
N TRP A 229 12.26 -8.30 24.07
CA TRP A 229 13.54 -8.16 24.75
C TRP A 229 14.01 -9.50 25.30
N SER A 230 15.25 -9.54 25.78
CA SER A 230 15.80 -10.72 26.44
C SER A 230 16.68 -10.30 27.61
N THR A 231 17.11 -11.25 28.43
CA THR A 231 18.03 -11.00 29.55
C THR A 231 19.40 -10.49 29.08
N GLU A 232 19.76 -10.74 27.81
CA GLU A 232 20.99 -10.27 27.16
C GLU A 232 20.87 -8.84 26.62
N ALA A 233 19.73 -8.18 26.80
CA ALA A 233 19.55 -6.80 26.40
C ALA A 233 20.51 -5.87 27.17
N SER A 234 21.16 -4.98 26.42
CA SER A 234 22.22 -4.11 26.93
C SER A 234 22.20 -2.74 26.26
N PRO A 235 22.55 -1.65 26.97
CA PRO A 235 22.68 -0.33 26.36
C PRO A 235 23.82 -0.23 25.33
N ALA A 236 24.66 -1.26 25.19
CA ALA A 236 25.61 -1.36 24.09
C ALA A 236 24.94 -1.56 22.72
N LYS A 237 23.68 -2.04 22.69
CA LYS A 237 22.90 -2.28 21.48
C LYS A 237 21.81 -1.23 21.30
N PRO A 238 21.56 -0.74 20.06
CA PRO A 238 20.50 0.26 19.82
C PRO A 238 19.11 -0.32 20.12
N ILE A 239 18.17 0.55 20.47
CA ILE A 239 16.75 0.22 20.41
C ILE A 239 16.33 0.11 18.95
N ILE A 240 15.47 -0.86 18.62
CA ILE A 240 14.90 -0.99 17.30
C ILE A 240 13.40 -0.68 17.38
N VAL A 241 12.90 0.21 16.51
CA VAL A 241 11.50 0.61 16.54
C VAL A 241 10.84 0.18 15.21
N PHE A 242 9.70 -0.50 15.29
CA PHE A 242 8.94 -0.95 14.13
C PHE A 242 7.71 -0.07 13.91
N SER A 243 7.51 0.37 12.65
CA SER A 243 6.37 1.15 12.18
C SER A 243 5.64 0.39 11.07
N HIS A 244 4.39 -0.01 11.33
CA HIS A 244 3.57 -0.83 10.43
C HIS A 244 2.99 -0.04 9.25
N GLY A 245 2.45 -0.73 8.22
CA GLY A 245 1.75 -0.14 7.07
C GLY A 245 0.36 0.39 7.39
N LEU A 246 -0.31 0.98 6.39
CA LEU A 246 -1.72 1.38 6.51
C LEU A 246 -2.60 0.13 6.66
N GLY A 247 -3.53 0.14 7.63
CA GLY A 247 -4.41 -1.00 7.89
C GLY A 247 -3.72 -2.22 8.50
N SER A 248 -2.50 -2.06 8.96
CA SER A 248 -1.66 -3.11 9.55
C SER A 248 -1.64 -3.04 11.08
N VAL A 249 -0.93 -3.95 11.72
CA VAL A 249 -0.79 -4.03 13.18
C VAL A 249 0.68 -4.18 13.59
N ARG A 250 0.97 -3.96 14.86
CA ARG A 250 2.31 -4.04 15.44
C ARG A 250 2.95 -5.43 15.37
N THR A 251 2.15 -6.48 15.16
CA THR A 251 2.64 -7.87 15.05
C THR A 251 3.04 -8.29 13.64
N ASP A 252 2.87 -7.43 12.62
CA ASP A 252 3.12 -7.77 11.21
C ASP A 252 4.57 -8.17 10.88
N MET A 253 5.52 -7.80 11.73
CA MET A 253 6.92 -8.22 11.64
C MET A 253 7.40 -8.91 12.92
N ARG A 254 6.52 -9.67 13.59
CA ARG A 254 6.86 -10.34 14.84
C ARG A 254 8.04 -11.30 14.69
N TYR A 255 8.10 -12.07 13.58
CA TYR A 255 9.24 -12.96 13.31
C TYR A 255 10.59 -12.23 13.35
N LEU A 256 10.62 -10.99 12.86
CA LEU A 256 11.83 -10.16 12.86
C LEU A 256 12.11 -9.58 14.26
N ALA A 257 11.06 -9.17 14.98
CA ALA A 257 11.20 -8.65 16.34
C ALA A 257 11.77 -9.72 17.29
N GLU A 258 11.21 -10.93 17.23
CA GLU A 258 11.68 -12.09 18.01
C GLU A 258 13.12 -12.45 17.64
N HIS A 259 13.44 -12.46 16.34
CA HIS A 259 14.79 -12.73 15.86
C HIS A 259 15.81 -11.73 16.41
N LEU A 260 15.56 -10.43 16.28
CA LEU A 260 16.47 -9.40 16.77
C LEU A 260 16.60 -9.42 18.30
N ALA A 261 15.50 -9.66 19.02
CA ALA A 261 15.51 -9.76 20.47
C ALA A 261 16.31 -10.98 20.97
N SER A 262 16.31 -12.10 20.21
CA SER A 262 17.13 -13.28 20.52
C SER A 262 18.65 -13.00 20.43
N TYR A 263 19.04 -11.95 19.72
CA TYR A 263 20.40 -11.42 19.68
C TYR A 263 20.67 -10.32 20.72
N GLY A 264 19.75 -10.12 21.68
CA GLY A 264 19.89 -9.16 22.77
C GLY A 264 19.59 -7.71 22.37
N TYR A 265 18.93 -7.45 21.26
CA TYR A 265 18.35 -6.14 20.97
C TYR A 265 17.03 -5.95 21.69
N VAL A 266 16.63 -4.71 21.91
CA VAL A 266 15.27 -4.39 22.36
C VAL A 266 14.50 -3.84 21.19
N VAL A 267 13.37 -4.48 20.85
CA VAL A 267 12.52 -4.10 19.71
C VAL A 267 11.18 -3.60 20.21
N ALA A 268 10.84 -2.35 19.91
CA ALA A 268 9.55 -1.75 20.22
C ALA A 268 8.69 -1.71 18.96
N ALA A 269 7.74 -2.61 18.84
CA ALA A 269 6.75 -2.63 17.76
C ALA A 269 5.51 -1.85 18.20
N LEU A 270 5.35 -0.62 17.70
CA LEU A 270 4.21 0.23 18.07
C LEU A 270 3.08 0.14 17.06
N GLU A 271 1.87 0.46 17.52
CA GLU A 271 0.67 0.55 16.70
C GLU A 271 0.19 2.00 16.62
N HIS A 272 0.07 2.53 15.41
CA HIS A 272 -0.38 3.89 15.16
C HIS A 272 -1.93 3.93 15.11
N PRO A 273 -2.61 4.53 16.10
CA PRO A 273 -4.07 4.39 16.25
C PRO A 273 -4.89 5.03 15.12
N GLY A 274 -4.33 6.02 14.40
CA GLY A 274 -5.00 6.70 13.28
C GLY A 274 -4.84 6.03 11.92
N SER A 275 -4.14 4.87 11.85
CA SER A 275 -3.85 4.19 10.58
C SER A 275 -3.68 2.67 10.71
N ASN A 276 -4.03 2.11 11.87
CA ASN A 276 -4.00 0.68 12.12
C ASN A 276 -5.21 -0.05 11.51
N GLU A 277 -5.24 -1.38 11.65
CA GLU A 277 -6.33 -2.22 11.17
C GLU A 277 -7.70 -1.79 11.74
N THR A 278 -7.76 -1.48 13.04
CA THR A 278 -9.00 -1.04 13.69
C THR A 278 -9.52 0.27 13.09
N HIS A 279 -8.64 1.22 12.81
CA HIS A 279 -9.00 2.49 12.17
C HIS A 279 -9.51 2.25 10.74
N VAL A 280 -8.79 1.45 9.94
CA VAL A 280 -9.20 1.16 8.56
C VAL A 280 -10.53 0.39 8.52
N LYS A 281 -10.79 -0.54 9.43
CA LYS A 281 -12.12 -1.18 9.56
C LYS A 281 -13.23 -0.17 9.82
N LYS A 282 -13.00 0.84 10.67
CA LYS A 282 -13.95 1.95 10.86
C LYS A 282 -14.14 2.77 9.58
N ALA A 283 -13.06 3.02 8.86
CA ALA A 283 -13.13 3.75 7.59
C ALA A 283 -13.92 2.98 6.52
N LEU A 284 -13.74 1.68 6.42
CA LEU A 284 -14.51 0.82 5.50
C LEU A 284 -16.01 0.78 5.83
N THR A 285 -16.38 1.06 7.08
CA THR A 285 -17.76 1.22 7.54
C THR A 285 -18.19 2.69 7.65
N LEU A 286 -17.41 3.63 7.10
CA LEU A 286 -17.64 5.08 7.06
C LEU A 286 -17.80 5.76 8.45
N GLN A 287 -17.26 5.15 9.48
CA GLN A 287 -17.21 5.71 10.84
C GLN A 287 -15.99 6.62 11.04
N ALA A 288 -15.06 6.65 10.10
CA ALA A 288 -13.88 7.50 10.09
C ALA A 288 -13.40 7.69 8.63
N PRO A 289 -12.62 8.73 8.31
CA PRO A 289 -11.89 8.78 7.04
C PRO A 289 -10.82 7.69 7.00
N LEU A 290 -10.41 7.28 5.80
CA LEU A 290 -9.40 6.22 5.63
C LEU A 290 -8.06 6.61 6.26
N LEU A 291 -7.67 7.87 6.11
CA LEU A 291 -6.43 8.42 6.67
C LEU A 291 -6.60 9.94 6.82
N GLU A 292 -6.35 10.46 8.02
CA GLU A 292 -6.26 11.89 8.25
C GLU A 292 -4.89 12.43 7.80
N ALA A 293 -4.86 13.66 7.29
CA ALA A 293 -3.62 14.29 6.85
C ALA A 293 -2.58 14.38 7.99
N GLU A 294 -3.03 14.67 9.19
CA GLU A 294 -2.20 14.79 10.39
C GLU A 294 -1.50 13.48 10.76
N GLU A 295 -1.98 12.36 10.28
CA GLU A 295 -1.37 11.05 10.56
C GLU A 295 0.04 10.95 9.99
N PHE A 296 0.33 11.63 8.88
CA PHE A 296 1.71 11.75 8.37
C PHE A 296 2.66 12.45 9.33
N LEU A 297 2.16 13.34 10.19
CA LEU A 297 2.92 14.02 11.25
C LEU A 297 2.89 13.21 12.55
N ASN A 298 1.77 12.58 12.85
CA ASN A 298 1.57 11.85 14.11
C ASN A 298 2.43 10.60 14.18
N ARG A 299 2.57 9.85 13.10
CA ARG A 299 3.34 8.60 13.08
C ARG A 299 4.81 8.78 13.48
N PRO A 300 5.61 9.74 12.94
CA PRO A 300 6.95 10.01 13.44
C PRO A 300 6.95 10.48 14.91
N LYS A 301 5.98 11.31 15.33
CA LYS A 301 5.84 11.76 16.72
C LYS A 301 5.49 10.62 17.68
N ASP A 302 4.72 9.61 17.23
CA ASP A 302 4.44 8.40 18.00
C ASP A 302 5.73 7.64 18.30
N ILE A 303 6.63 7.53 17.32
CA ILE A 303 7.96 6.89 17.50
C ILE A 303 8.78 7.67 18.52
N SER A 304 8.87 8.99 18.38
CA SER A 304 9.61 9.83 19.33
C SER A 304 9.06 9.70 20.76
N PHE A 305 7.73 9.72 20.91
CA PHE A 305 7.06 9.53 22.19
C PHE A 305 7.37 8.14 22.79
N VAL A 306 7.31 7.07 22.00
CA VAL A 306 7.67 5.72 22.46
C VAL A 306 9.12 5.67 22.95
N LEU A 307 10.06 6.30 22.25
CA LEU A 307 11.46 6.39 22.68
C LEU A 307 11.60 7.16 23.99
N ASP A 308 10.80 8.21 24.23
CA ASP A 308 10.79 8.96 25.50
C ASP A 308 10.26 8.09 26.65
N GLN A 309 9.20 7.31 26.41
CA GLN A 309 8.67 6.39 27.42
C GLN A 309 9.64 5.25 27.73
N LEU A 310 10.31 4.69 26.71
CA LEU A 310 11.35 3.68 26.89
C LEU A 310 12.53 4.24 27.69
N LYS A 311 12.94 5.49 27.46
CA LYS A 311 13.97 6.17 28.28
C LYS A 311 13.54 6.27 29.74
N THR A 312 12.29 6.58 30.02
CA THR A 312 11.72 6.61 31.36
C THR A 312 11.76 5.23 32.00
N LEU A 313 11.32 4.19 31.29
CA LEU A 313 11.36 2.80 31.74
C LEU A 313 12.79 2.32 32.03
N ASN A 314 13.77 2.76 31.25
CA ASN A 314 15.20 2.47 31.50
C ASN A 314 15.73 3.03 32.82
N GLY A 315 15.18 4.17 33.27
CA GLY A 315 15.52 4.79 34.56
C GLY A 315 14.69 4.29 35.73
N THR A 316 13.65 3.49 35.51
CA THR A 316 12.70 3.06 36.53
C THR A 316 12.90 1.58 36.87
N ALA A 317 12.68 1.20 38.13
CA ALA A 317 12.74 -0.20 38.55
C ALA A 317 11.79 -1.09 37.72
N GLY A 318 12.33 -2.12 37.10
CA GLY A 318 11.57 -3.04 36.22
C GLY A 318 12.50 -3.86 35.34
N SER A 319 11.89 -4.67 34.46
CA SER A 319 12.61 -5.62 33.62
C SER A 319 13.55 -4.97 32.58
N LEU A 320 13.29 -3.71 32.20
CA LEU A 320 14.09 -2.95 31.22
C LEU A 320 15.08 -1.95 31.86
N GLN A 321 15.13 -1.87 33.20
CA GLN A 321 16.01 -0.93 33.88
C GLN A 321 17.47 -1.15 33.51
N GLY A 322 18.14 -0.09 33.04
CA GLY A 322 19.56 -0.11 32.68
C GLY A 322 19.92 -0.89 31.42
N LYS A 323 18.93 -1.37 30.65
CA LYS A 323 19.14 -2.23 29.46
C LYS A 323 19.02 -1.51 28.13
N LEU A 324 18.57 -0.26 28.08
CA LEU A 324 18.23 0.45 26.87
C LEU A 324 19.26 1.51 26.47
N ALA A 325 19.65 1.55 25.21
CA ALA A 325 20.38 2.66 24.61
C ALA A 325 19.42 3.83 24.33
N SER A 326 19.18 4.67 25.34
CA SER A 326 18.16 5.74 25.25
C SER A 326 18.51 6.88 24.28
N ASP A 327 19.73 6.91 23.75
CA ASP A 327 20.28 7.95 22.87
C ASP A 327 20.44 7.50 21.41
N ARG A 328 20.23 6.22 21.12
CA ARG A 328 20.39 5.65 19.77
C ARG A 328 19.39 4.56 19.48
N ALA A 329 18.77 4.67 18.30
CA ALA A 329 17.80 3.72 17.81
C ALA A 329 17.96 3.49 16.31
N MET A 330 17.53 2.33 15.85
CA MET A 330 17.26 2.04 14.45
C MET A 330 15.75 1.99 14.25
N VAL A 331 15.25 2.56 13.15
CA VAL A 331 13.85 2.45 12.77
C VAL A 331 13.69 1.47 11.60
N VAL A 332 12.67 0.60 11.66
CA VAL A 332 12.27 -0.29 10.58
C VAL A 332 10.81 0.00 10.26
N GLY A 333 10.52 0.32 9.02
CA GLY A 333 9.17 0.62 8.58
C GLY A 333 8.76 -0.14 7.34
N TYR A 334 7.47 -0.42 7.22
CA TYR A 334 6.86 -1.11 6.10
C TYR A 334 5.75 -0.26 5.48
N SER A 335 5.71 -0.16 4.13
CA SER A 335 4.69 0.60 3.39
C SER A 335 4.60 2.06 3.87
N LEU A 336 3.46 2.54 4.35
CA LEU A 336 3.32 3.85 5.00
C LEU A 336 4.26 3.99 6.20
N GLY A 337 4.54 2.90 6.94
CA GLY A 337 5.56 2.86 7.99
C GLY A 337 6.98 3.05 7.45
N GLY A 338 7.25 2.63 6.21
CA GLY A 338 8.50 2.91 5.51
C GLY A 338 8.68 4.40 5.26
N ALA A 339 7.65 5.11 4.79
CA ALA A 339 7.67 6.57 4.68
C ALA A 339 7.87 7.24 6.05
N THR A 340 7.23 6.71 7.10
CA THR A 340 7.42 7.17 8.49
C THR A 340 8.87 7.01 8.92
N ALA A 341 9.49 5.86 8.63
CA ALA A 341 10.89 5.58 8.95
C ALA A 341 11.85 6.55 8.24
N LEU A 342 11.60 6.85 6.96
CA LEU A 342 12.38 7.84 6.22
C LEU A 342 12.19 9.26 6.77
N SER A 343 10.96 9.65 7.13
CA SER A 343 10.67 10.97 7.71
C SER A 343 11.41 11.18 9.03
N ILE A 344 11.35 10.20 9.96
CA ILE A 344 12.02 10.33 11.25
C ILE A 344 13.56 10.18 11.15
N ALA A 345 14.06 9.54 10.08
CA ALA A 345 15.47 9.46 9.75
C ALA A 345 16.02 10.77 9.13
N GLY A 346 15.14 11.71 8.79
CA GLY A 346 15.51 13.04 8.32
C GLY A 346 15.01 13.44 6.94
N ALA A 347 14.25 12.59 6.23
CA ALA A 347 13.59 13.01 5.01
C ALA A 347 12.60 14.15 5.31
N GLU A 348 12.73 15.26 4.56
CA GLU A 348 11.80 16.38 4.65
C GLU A 348 10.59 16.12 3.76
N MET A 349 9.37 16.16 4.31
CA MET A 349 8.18 16.16 3.46
C MET A 349 8.09 17.47 2.70
N GLN A 350 7.86 17.38 1.37
CA GLN A 350 7.77 18.52 0.46
C GLN A 350 6.50 18.38 -0.38
N LEU A 351 5.41 19.02 0.05
CA LEU A 351 4.06 18.75 -0.41
C LEU A 351 3.58 19.62 -1.57
N THR A 352 4.37 20.58 -2.05
CA THR A 352 3.96 21.49 -3.13
C THR A 352 3.55 20.73 -4.39
N GLN A 353 4.37 19.78 -4.87
CA GLN A 353 4.05 18.97 -6.04
C GLN A 353 2.92 17.97 -5.75
N LEU A 354 2.88 17.38 -4.56
CA LEU A 354 1.79 16.51 -4.13
C LEU A 354 0.44 17.27 -4.21
N LYS A 355 0.36 18.46 -3.63
CA LYS A 355 -0.86 19.29 -3.64
C LYS A 355 -1.32 19.66 -5.05
N GLN A 356 -0.40 19.81 -5.99
CA GLN A 356 -0.71 20.07 -7.40
C GLN A 356 -1.19 18.83 -8.15
N ARG A 357 -0.59 17.66 -7.87
CA ARG A 357 -0.92 16.41 -8.55
C ARG A 357 -2.16 15.73 -7.98
N CYS A 358 -2.47 15.94 -6.69
CA CYS A 358 -3.64 15.40 -5.99
C CYS A 358 -4.79 16.43 -5.89
N PRO A 359 -6.06 16.11 -6.19
CA PRO A 359 -6.53 14.83 -6.73
C PRO A 359 -6.32 14.78 -8.24
N GLY A 360 -5.32 14.06 -8.69
CA GLY A 360 -5.17 13.77 -10.11
C GLY A 360 -6.13 12.66 -10.56
N ASN A 361 -5.81 12.07 -11.71
CA ASN A 361 -6.50 10.86 -12.14
C ASN A 361 -6.09 9.70 -11.20
N VAL A 362 -6.94 9.36 -10.23
CA VAL A 362 -6.66 8.29 -9.24
C VAL A 362 -6.37 6.93 -9.87
N LEU A 363 -6.84 6.68 -11.10
CA LEU A 363 -6.52 5.47 -11.85
C LEU A 363 -5.11 5.49 -12.46
N ALA A 364 -4.49 6.66 -12.56
CA ALA A 364 -3.11 6.79 -13.00
C ALA A 364 -2.12 6.59 -11.84
N PHE A 365 -2.61 6.55 -10.59
CA PHE A 365 -1.80 6.37 -9.40
C PHE A 365 -1.89 4.95 -8.88
N SER A 366 -0.78 4.43 -8.35
CA SER A 366 -0.78 3.22 -7.54
C SER A 366 -1.57 3.44 -6.25
N LEU A 367 -1.89 2.36 -5.53
CA LEU A 367 -2.53 2.47 -4.20
C LEU A 367 -1.65 3.27 -3.23
N GLY A 368 -0.31 3.08 -3.31
CA GLY A 368 0.64 3.82 -2.50
C GLY A 368 0.66 5.32 -2.83
N GLU A 369 0.59 5.71 -4.10
CA GLU A 369 0.49 7.12 -4.50
C GLU A 369 -0.83 7.74 -4.04
N ASN A 370 -1.94 7.03 -4.20
CA ASN A 370 -3.24 7.49 -3.71
C ASN A 370 -3.25 7.69 -2.19
N ALA A 371 -2.60 6.80 -1.43
CA ALA A 371 -2.48 6.96 0.03
C ALA A 371 -1.68 8.22 0.40
N GLN A 372 -0.66 8.58 -0.37
CA GLN A 372 0.12 9.82 -0.13
C GLN A 372 -0.72 11.08 -0.34
N CYS A 373 -1.72 11.05 -1.23
CA CYS A 373 -2.58 12.20 -1.51
C CYS A 373 -3.38 12.69 -0.30
N PHE A 374 -3.57 11.88 0.73
CA PHE A 374 -4.18 12.35 1.99
C PHE A 374 -3.36 13.44 2.67
N ALA A 375 -2.03 13.46 2.49
CA ALA A 375 -1.17 14.53 3.01
C ALA A 375 -1.47 15.92 2.41
N LYS A 376 -2.25 16.02 1.32
CA LYS A 376 -2.73 17.29 0.75
C LYS A 376 -3.44 18.17 1.78
N GLY A 377 -4.12 17.56 2.75
CA GLY A 377 -4.83 18.27 3.82
C GLY A 377 -3.93 19.00 4.81
N LEU A 378 -2.62 18.75 4.81
CA LEU A 378 -1.69 19.42 5.70
C LEU A 378 -1.53 20.91 5.31
N PRO A 379 -1.53 21.83 6.31
CA PRO A 379 -1.52 23.28 6.04
C PRO A 379 -0.23 23.75 5.40
N GLU A 380 0.91 23.25 5.81
CA GLU A 380 2.22 23.68 5.31
C GLU A 380 2.69 22.82 4.13
N ASP A 381 3.68 23.32 3.39
CA ASP A 381 4.27 22.60 2.27
C ASP A 381 5.54 21.83 2.66
N ARG A 382 6.09 22.08 3.85
CA ARG A 382 7.32 21.44 4.31
C ARG A 382 7.23 21.02 5.77
N TYR A 383 7.70 19.80 6.07
CA TYR A 383 7.79 19.29 7.43
C TYR A 383 9.09 18.53 7.64
N GLN A 384 9.83 18.90 8.69
CA GLN A 384 11.01 18.20 9.14
C GLN A 384 10.71 17.50 10.48
N LEU A 385 10.71 16.16 10.46
CA LEU A 385 10.28 15.32 11.58
C LEU A 385 11.41 14.44 12.14
N ARG A 386 12.65 14.82 11.86
CA ARG A 386 13.83 14.06 12.30
C ARG A 386 13.90 13.95 13.82
N ASP A 387 14.13 12.73 14.32
CA ASP A 387 14.55 12.47 15.69
C ASP A 387 16.07 12.17 15.70
N PRO A 388 16.89 12.93 16.44
CA PRO A 388 18.34 12.76 16.43
C PRO A 388 18.82 11.43 17.04
N ARG A 389 17.96 10.72 17.78
CA ARG A 389 18.23 9.37 18.31
C ARG A 389 18.23 8.31 17.22
N ILE A 390 17.54 8.54 16.10
CA ILE A 390 17.57 7.62 14.97
C ILE A 390 18.95 7.69 14.28
N LYS A 391 19.64 6.56 14.26
CA LYS A 391 21.00 6.41 13.74
C LYS A 391 21.10 5.50 12.53
N ALA A 392 20.06 4.71 12.25
CA ALA A 392 19.93 3.89 11.03
C ALA A 392 18.44 3.69 10.69
N ALA A 393 18.13 3.44 9.44
CA ALA A 393 16.77 3.21 8.97
C ALA A 393 16.70 2.05 7.97
N ILE A 394 15.61 1.29 8.04
CA ILE A 394 15.20 0.33 7.01
C ILE A 394 13.77 0.67 6.62
N ALA A 395 13.53 0.84 5.33
CA ALA A 395 12.21 1.10 4.77
C ALA A 395 11.88 0.01 3.73
N PHE A 396 10.95 -0.87 4.07
CA PHE A 396 10.45 -1.90 3.16
C PHE A 396 9.22 -1.41 2.42
N SER A 397 9.22 -1.54 1.09
CA SER A 397 8.12 -1.13 0.21
C SER A 397 7.54 0.25 0.58
N PRO A 398 8.37 1.27 0.89
CA PRO A 398 7.90 2.57 1.36
C PRO A 398 7.06 3.30 0.30
N THR A 399 6.14 4.16 0.75
CA THR A 399 5.44 5.16 -0.07
C THR A 399 6.25 6.46 -0.10
N THR A 400 6.78 6.86 -1.25
CA THR A 400 7.73 7.99 -1.32
C THR A 400 7.52 8.96 -2.46
N SER A 401 6.89 8.53 -3.55
CA SER A 401 6.88 9.21 -4.84
C SER A 401 6.34 10.65 -4.83
N LEU A 402 5.42 10.96 -3.91
CA LEU A 402 4.78 12.27 -3.80
C LEU A 402 5.15 13.02 -2.52
N LEU A 403 5.46 12.32 -1.42
CA LEU A 403 5.65 12.94 -0.10
C LEU A 403 6.90 13.81 0.03
N PHE A 404 8.01 13.39 -0.61
CA PHE A 404 9.33 13.98 -0.33
C PHE A 404 9.83 14.94 -1.42
N GLY A 405 9.04 15.16 -2.46
CA GLY A 405 9.40 16.08 -3.55
C GLY A 405 10.75 15.75 -4.21
N GLU A 406 11.45 16.78 -4.66
CA GLU A 406 12.71 16.60 -5.38
C GLU A 406 13.90 16.39 -4.46
N THR A 407 13.96 17.10 -3.33
CA THR A 407 15.13 17.17 -2.47
C THR A 407 14.91 16.68 -1.04
N GLY A 408 13.69 16.30 -0.68
CA GLY A 408 13.38 15.89 0.70
C GLY A 408 14.17 14.67 1.17
N LEU A 409 14.33 13.68 0.30
CA LEU A 409 15.09 12.46 0.60
C LEU A 409 16.60 12.71 0.75
N SER A 410 17.16 13.74 0.12
CA SER A 410 18.57 14.11 0.27
C SER A 410 18.92 14.64 1.67
N LYS A 411 17.91 14.92 2.51
CA LYS A 411 18.08 15.37 3.91
C LYS A 411 18.25 14.22 4.90
N ILE A 412 18.07 12.98 4.48
CA ILE A 412 18.37 11.81 5.32
C ILE A 412 19.83 11.85 5.74
N ALA A 413 20.10 11.66 7.03
CA ALA A 413 21.43 11.86 7.60
C ALA A 413 21.99 10.56 8.24
N VAL A 414 21.38 9.41 7.96
CA VAL A 414 21.74 8.12 8.56
C VAL A 414 21.83 7.03 7.51
N PRO A 415 22.64 5.98 7.75
CA PRO A 415 22.65 4.80 6.91
C PRO A 415 21.25 4.22 6.70
N THR A 416 20.85 4.01 5.46
CA THR A 416 19.49 3.62 5.13
C THR A 416 19.43 2.48 4.11
N VAL A 417 18.60 1.47 4.41
CA VAL A 417 18.22 0.40 3.48
C VAL A 417 16.81 0.68 2.95
N ILE A 418 16.64 0.55 1.64
CA ILE A 418 15.31 0.43 1.00
C ILE A 418 15.16 -1.00 0.50
N GLY A 419 14.12 -1.70 0.95
CA GLY A 419 13.71 -3.00 0.42
C GLY A 419 12.54 -2.85 -0.54
N SER A 420 12.58 -3.57 -1.66
CA SER A 420 11.65 -3.41 -2.78
C SER A 420 11.30 -4.76 -3.40
N GLY A 421 10.02 -5.05 -3.54
CA GLY A 421 9.51 -6.21 -4.28
C GLY A 421 9.29 -5.89 -5.75
N SER A 422 9.80 -6.72 -6.67
CA SER A 422 9.59 -6.46 -8.09
C SER A 422 8.15 -6.68 -8.55
N ALA A 423 7.38 -7.49 -7.82
CA ALA A 423 5.97 -7.78 -8.08
C ALA A 423 5.02 -6.97 -7.18
N ASP A 424 5.51 -5.91 -6.53
CA ASP A 424 4.71 -5.01 -5.71
C ASP A 424 3.84 -4.10 -6.58
N LYS A 425 2.52 -4.33 -6.54
CA LYS A 425 1.51 -3.54 -7.25
C LYS A 425 1.01 -2.35 -6.45
N THR A 426 1.10 -2.44 -5.12
CA THR A 426 0.66 -1.40 -4.20
C THR A 426 1.61 -0.22 -4.18
N THR A 427 2.91 -0.51 -4.06
CA THR A 427 3.99 0.48 -4.14
C THR A 427 5.01 0.04 -5.18
N PRO A 428 4.75 0.29 -6.48
CA PRO A 428 5.62 -0.17 -7.57
C PRO A 428 7.07 0.27 -7.36
N ALA A 429 7.99 -0.71 -7.48
CA ALA A 429 9.39 -0.54 -7.10
C ALA A 429 10.04 0.70 -7.72
N LEU A 430 9.81 0.95 -9.00
CA LEU A 430 10.49 2.02 -9.73
C LEU A 430 10.07 3.41 -9.24
N THR A 431 8.76 3.64 -9.08
CA THR A 431 8.22 4.94 -8.64
C THR A 431 8.49 5.20 -7.16
N GLU A 432 8.32 4.18 -6.33
CA GLU A 432 8.27 4.36 -4.88
C GLU A 432 9.61 4.09 -4.19
N GLN A 433 10.45 3.20 -4.73
CA GLN A 433 11.67 2.81 -4.04
C GLN A 433 12.95 3.19 -4.81
N VAL A 434 13.01 2.93 -6.12
CA VAL A 434 14.24 3.13 -6.89
C VAL A 434 14.56 4.62 -7.06
N ILE A 435 13.56 5.44 -7.45
CA ILE A 435 13.73 6.90 -7.54
C ILE A 435 14.06 7.49 -6.16
N ALA A 436 13.43 6.99 -5.11
CA ALA A 436 13.74 7.41 -3.74
C ALA A 436 15.19 7.09 -3.37
N PHE A 437 15.63 5.86 -3.64
CA PHE A 437 17.00 5.44 -3.40
C PHE A 437 18.02 6.31 -4.14
N ASP A 438 17.76 6.64 -5.42
CA ASP A 438 18.68 7.48 -6.21
C ASP A 438 18.89 8.85 -5.56
N LYS A 439 17.85 9.46 -5.01
CA LYS A 439 17.87 10.78 -4.36
C LYS A 439 18.51 10.80 -2.97
N MET A 440 18.71 9.65 -2.33
CA MET A 440 19.23 9.58 -0.97
C MET A 440 20.75 9.71 -0.92
N PRO A 441 21.34 10.26 0.17
CA PRO A 441 22.79 10.27 0.39
C PRO A 441 23.31 8.88 0.80
N SER A 442 24.60 8.66 0.63
CA SER A 442 25.31 7.49 1.15
C SER A 442 25.66 7.66 2.63
N PRO A 443 25.75 6.56 3.41
CA PRO A 443 25.64 5.17 2.97
C PRO A 443 24.18 4.72 2.81
N LYS A 444 23.92 4.05 1.69
CA LYS A 444 22.59 3.57 1.34
C LYS A 444 22.64 2.23 0.60
N TRP A 445 21.60 1.43 0.75
CA TRP A 445 21.44 0.15 0.05
C TRP A 445 20.02 0.02 -0.50
N LEU A 446 19.93 -0.48 -1.72
CA LEU A 446 18.67 -0.93 -2.33
C LEU A 446 18.70 -2.45 -2.39
N VAL A 447 17.71 -3.08 -1.76
CA VAL A 447 17.48 -4.53 -1.81
C VAL A 447 16.30 -4.79 -2.72
N GLY A 448 16.51 -5.57 -3.78
CA GLY A 448 15.47 -6.03 -4.69
C GLY A 448 15.12 -7.49 -4.44
N PHE A 449 13.88 -7.78 -4.09
CA PHE A 449 13.29 -9.11 -4.01
C PHE A 449 12.58 -9.41 -5.33
N VAL A 450 13.24 -10.17 -6.22
CA VAL A 450 12.62 -10.52 -7.52
C VAL A 450 11.49 -11.51 -7.28
N GLY A 451 10.27 -11.19 -7.75
CA GLY A 451 9.04 -11.94 -7.44
C GLY A 451 8.40 -11.57 -6.09
N GLY A 452 9.05 -10.75 -5.27
CA GLY A 452 8.45 -10.25 -4.02
C GLY A 452 7.30 -9.29 -4.29
N THR A 453 6.22 -9.45 -3.55
CA THR A 453 5.00 -8.62 -3.61
C THR A 453 4.95 -7.66 -2.42
N HIS A 454 3.87 -6.87 -2.31
CA HIS A 454 3.76 -5.89 -1.23
C HIS A 454 3.79 -6.51 0.15
N LEU A 455 3.09 -7.63 0.35
CA LEU A 455 2.96 -8.29 1.65
C LEU A 455 4.07 -9.32 1.96
N THR A 456 5.01 -9.54 1.05
CA THR A 456 6.01 -10.63 1.18
C THR A 456 6.87 -10.54 2.44
N ILE A 457 7.10 -9.34 2.98
CA ILE A 457 7.97 -9.15 4.15
C ILE A 457 7.24 -9.24 5.49
N LYS A 458 5.91 -9.30 5.52
CA LYS A 458 5.16 -9.30 6.77
C LYS A 458 4.64 -10.70 7.14
N ASP A 459 4.41 -10.91 8.44
CA ASP A 459 3.63 -12.05 8.89
C ASP A 459 2.15 -11.82 8.59
N PRO A 460 1.43 -12.83 8.07
CA PRO A 460 -0.02 -12.77 7.97
C PRO A 460 -0.62 -12.74 9.38
N SER A 461 -0.99 -11.56 9.86
CA SER A 461 -1.48 -11.38 11.23
C SER A 461 -2.74 -10.54 11.31
N THR A 462 -3.28 -10.10 10.18
CA THR A 462 -4.44 -9.22 10.08
C THR A 462 -5.51 -9.75 9.15
N THR A 463 -6.75 -9.32 9.35
CA THR A 463 -7.88 -9.61 8.44
C THR A 463 -7.79 -8.83 7.11
N MET A 464 -6.85 -7.89 7.00
CA MET A 464 -6.53 -7.16 5.77
C MET A 464 -5.53 -7.90 4.90
N ASP A 465 -5.07 -9.07 5.33
CA ASP A 465 -4.18 -9.92 4.55
C ASP A 465 -4.89 -10.40 3.27
N GLN A 466 -4.18 -10.30 2.16
CA GLN A 466 -4.65 -10.68 0.84
C GLN A 466 -4.15 -12.07 0.41
N ALA A 467 -3.69 -12.89 1.36
CA ALA A 467 -3.25 -14.25 1.10
C ALA A 467 -4.34 -15.05 0.37
N GLY A 468 -3.98 -15.71 -0.71
CA GLY A 468 -4.90 -16.51 -1.51
C GLY A 468 -5.95 -15.72 -2.32
N GLN A 469 -5.91 -14.39 -2.32
CA GLN A 469 -6.75 -13.60 -3.22
C GLN A 469 -6.27 -13.74 -4.68
N PRO A 470 -7.21 -13.75 -5.64
CA PRO A 470 -6.86 -13.83 -7.05
C PRO A 470 -5.89 -12.70 -7.46
N ASP A 471 -4.95 -13.04 -8.34
CA ASP A 471 -4.03 -12.05 -8.92
C ASP A 471 -4.79 -11.17 -9.91
N THR A 472 -5.00 -9.90 -9.55
CA THR A 472 -5.66 -8.89 -10.38
C THR A 472 -4.65 -7.85 -10.84
N LEU A 473 -5.08 -6.91 -11.70
CA LEU A 473 -4.26 -5.78 -12.13
C LEU A 473 -3.79 -4.88 -10.98
N TYR A 474 -4.58 -4.79 -9.92
CA TYR A 474 -4.41 -3.80 -8.84
C TYR A 474 -4.01 -4.41 -7.51
N THR A 475 -4.45 -5.64 -7.24
CA THR A 475 -4.26 -6.32 -5.96
C THR A 475 -4.22 -7.83 -6.17
N GLY A 476 -3.83 -8.55 -5.13
CA GLY A 476 -3.79 -10.01 -5.14
C GLY A 476 -2.48 -10.57 -5.71
N GLY A 477 -2.43 -11.89 -5.82
CA GLY A 477 -1.20 -12.60 -6.16
C GLY A 477 -0.12 -12.48 -5.08
N GLU A 478 -0.50 -12.08 -3.86
CA GLU A 478 0.42 -11.84 -2.77
C GLU A 478 1.12 -13.13 -2.32
N VAL A 479 2.41 -13.03 -2.15
CA VAL A 479 3.25 -14.13 -1.66
C VAL A 479 3.57 -13.87 -0.19
N VAL A 480 2.99 -14.66 0.70
CA VAL A 480 3.02 -14.46 2.15
C VAL A 480 3.28 -15.77 2.91
N GLY A 481 3.53 -15.67 4.22
CA GLY A 481 3.69 -16.79 5.13
C GLY A 481 4.84 -17.72 4.73
N GLU A 482 4.58 -19.03 4.71
CA GLU A 482 5.60 -20.04 4.35
C GLU A 482 6.16 -19.85 2.94
N GLN A 483 5.38 -19.26 2.05
CA GLN A 483 5.85 -18.97 0.71
C GLN A 483 6.89 -17.85 0.65
N ALA A 484 6.97 -16.99 1.66
CA ALA A 484 7.88 -15.86 1.77
C ALA A 484 9.08 -16.12 2.67
N VAL A 485 9.26 -17.33 3.18
CA VAL A 485 10.30 -17.67 4.18
C VAL A 485 11.72 -17.28 3.75
N ASP A 486 12.04 -17.43 2.46
CA ASP A 486 13.36 -17.06 1.93
C ASP A 486 13.60 -15.55 2.05
N VAL A 487 12.58 -14.74 1.76
CA VAL A 487 12.63 -13.29 1.93
C VAL A 487 12.72 -12.94 3.41
N HIS A 488 11.93 -13.58 4.29
CA HIS A 488 12.02 -13.37 5.74
C HIS A 488 13.42 -13.68 6.29
N ASN A 489 14.06 -14.73 5.81
CA ASN A 489 15.42 -15.08 6.21
C ASN A 489 16.44 -14.00 5.80
N TYR A 490 16.32 -13.45 4.59
CA TYR A 490 17.18 -12.35 4.17
C TYR A 490 16.89 -11.07 4.96
N VAL A 491 15.61 -10.77 5.24
CA VAL A 491 15.20 -9.62 6.06
C VAL A 491 15.78 -9.71 7.48
N LYS A 492 15.80 -10.90 8.10
CA LYS A 492 16.48 -11.13 9.39
C LYS A 492 17.96 -10.77 9.30
N ALA A 493 18.66 -11.29 8.28
CA ALA A 493 20.08 -11.07 8.10
C ALA A 493 20.44 -9.59 7.91
N ILE A 494 19.73 -8.88 7.02
CA ILE A 494 20.03 -7.47 6.73
C ILE A 494 19.64 -6.55 7.88
N ALA A 495 18.54 -6.83 8.58
CA ALA A 495 18.14 -6.04 9.75
C ALA A 495 19.11 -6.22 10.92
N LEU A 496 19.56 -7.46 11.15
CA LEU A 496 20.58 -7.75 12.13
C LEU A 496 21.90 -7.05 11.80
N ALA A 497 22.32 -7.09 10.54
CA ALA A 497 23.52 -6.42 10.07
C ALA A 497 23.45 -4.90 10.23
N MET A 498 22.33 -4.28 9.88
CA MET A 498 22.11 -2.84 10.04
C MET A 498 22.12 -2.42 11.51
N ALA A 499 21.49 -3.18 12.40
CA ALA A 499 21.51 -2.92 13.82
C ALA A 499 22.95 -3.03 14.40
N ALA A 500 23.71 -4.02 13.94
CA ALA A 500 25.08 -4.24 14.36
C ALA A 500 26.04 -3.12 13.91
N GLN A 501 25.74 -2.39 12.81
CA GLN A 501 26.54 -1.21 12.41
C GLN A 501 26.55 -0.11 13.49
N LEU A 502 25.65 -0.16 14.45
CA LEU A 502 25.56 0.77 15.58
C LEU A 502 26.22 0.21 16.86
N THR A 503 27.00 -0.85 16.75
CA THR A 503 27.69 -1.54 17.86
C THR A 503 29.17 -1.74 17.52
N ASP A 504 29.95 -2.18 18.50
CA ASP A 504 31.36 -2.49 18.32
C ASP A 504 31.61 -3.74 17.45
N ASP A 505 30.57 -4.56 17.24
CA ASP A 505 30.61 -5.78 16.41
C ASP A 505 30.41 -5.53 14.90
N ALA A 506 30.26 -4.28 14.46
CA ALA A 506 29.91 -3.91 13.08
C ALA A 506 30.69 -4.67 12.01
N ALA A 507 32.02 -4.83 12.20
CA ALA A 507 32.89 -5.48 11.23
C ALA A 507 32.49 -6.93 10.93
N ARG A 508 32.00 -7.68 11.94
CA ARG A 508 31.55 -9.08 11.81
C ARG A 508 30.30 -9.22 10.95
N TYR A 509 29.48 -8.17 10.90
CA TYR A 509 28.18 -8.19 10.21
C TYR A 509 28.21 -7.54 8.82
N THR A 510 29.32 -6.87 8.45
CA THR A 510 29.42 -6.12 7.19
C THR A 510 29.19 -6.98 5.97
N ILE A 511 29.58 -8.26 6.01
CA ILE A 511 29.40 -9.22 4.91
C ILE A 511 27.94 -9.36 4.49
N PHE A 512 27.00 -9.24 5.42
CA PHE A 512 25.56 -9.36 5.15
C PHE A 512 24.97 -8.12 4.44
N LEU A 513 25.74 -7.03 4.33
CA LEU A 513 25.39 -5.81 3.58
C LEU A 513 26.10 -5.76 2.21
N THR A 514 26.43 -6.90 1.65
CA THR A 514 27.14 -7.00 0.37
C THR A 514 26.29 -7.64 -0.74
N PRO A 515 26.54 -7.30 -2.02
CA PRO A 515 25.90 -7.97 -3.16
C PRO A 515 26.13 -9.49 -3.17
N GLU A 516 27.32 -9.93 -2.75
CA GLU A 516 27.72 -11.33 -2.70
C GLU A 516 26.84 -12.12 -1.74
N TYR A 517 26.54 -11.56 -0.55
CA TYR A 517 25.62 -12.20 0.38
C TYR A 517 24.17 -12.21 -0.13
N ALA A 518 23.70 -11.13 -0.74
CA ALA A 518 22.37 -11.10 -1.34
C ALA A 518 22.21 -12.22 -2.39
N GLN A 519 23.25 -12.46 -3.16
CA GLN A 519 23.28 -13.51 -4.15
C GLN A 519 23.40 -14.91 -3.54
N TYR A 520 24.22 -15.08 -2.50
CA TYR A 520 24.32 -16.31 -1.73
C TYR A 520 22.97 -16.72 -1.12
N ALA A 521 22.23 -15.75 -0.58
CA ALA A 521 20.91 -15.95 0.02
C ALA A 521 19.77 -16.09 -1.01
N SER A 522 20.04 -15.87 -2.30
CA SER A 522 19.06 -16.01 -3.37
C SER A 522 18.62 -17.46 -3.55
N THR A 523 17.32 -17.63 -3.84
CA THR A 523 16.74 -18.92 -4.25
C THR A 523 16.18 -18.81 -5.67
N GLU A 524 15.82 -19.92 -6.29
CA GLU A 524 15.14 -19.90 -7.61
C GLU A 524 13.82 -19.11 -7.54
N ARG A 525 13.14 -19.21 -6.41
CA ARG A 525 11.86 -18.52 -6.19
C ARG A 525 12.06 -17.02 -6.00
N PHE A 526 13.06 -16.63 -5.21
CA PHE A 526 13.37 -15.24 -4.87
C PHE A 526 14.84 -14.93 -5.12
N PRO A 527 15.21 -14.57 -6.34
CA PRO A 527 16.51 -13.94 -6.57
C PRO A 527 16.56 -12.61 -5.83
N ILE A 528 17.58 -12.43 -4.99
CA ILE A 528 17.77 -11.22 -4.18
C ILE A 528 18.92 -10.42 -4.75
N ARG A 529 18.75 -9.10 -4.81
CA ARG A 529 19.75 -8.16 -5.32
C ARG A 529 19.99 -7.08 -4.29
N LEU A 530 21.25 -6.71 -4.11
CA LEU A 530 21.62 -5.59 -3.27
C LEU A 530 22.61 -4.70 -4.02
N VAL A 531 22.33 -3.41 -4.06
CA VAL A 531 23.23 -2.41 -4.63
C VAL A 531 23.32 -1.19 -3.71
N SER A 532 24.50 -0.57 -3.65
CA SER A 532 24.75 0.72 -2.98
C SER A 532 24.72 1.90 -3.96
N LYS A 533 24.75 1.60 -5.26
CA LYS A 533 24.64 2.55 -6.37
C LYS A 533 23.90 1.87 -7.52
N ILE A 534 23.08 2.61 -8.25
CA ILE A 534 22.41 2.11 -9.45
C ILE A 534 23.49 1.80 -10.52
N PRO A 535 23.54 0.56 -11.04
CA PRO A 535 24.49 0.23 -12.11
C PRO A 535 24.10 0.91 -13.44
N PRO A 536 25.08 1.15 -14.34
CA PRO A 536 24.82 1.87 -15.60
C PRO A 536 23.71 1.26 -16.46
N GLU A 537 23.58 -0.07 -16.46
CA GLU A 537 22.59 -0.81 -17.23
C GLU A 537 21.17 -0.50 -16.74
N ALA A 538 20.99 -0.33 -15.43
CA ALA A 538 19.72 0.03 -14.81
C ALA A 538 19.46 1.54 -14.87
N GLU A 539 20.49 2.39 -14.94
CA GLU A 539 20.33 3.83 -15.11
C GLU A 539 19.59 4.19 -16.41
N ALA A 540 19.82 3.44 -17.49
CA ALA A 540 19.14 3.68 -18.76
C ALA A 540 17.62 3.50 -18.63
N ILE A 541 17.19 2.44 -17.93
CA ILE A 541 15.77 2.16 -17.67
C ILE A 541 15.17 3.24 -16.76
N LEU A 542 15.89 3.66 -15.73
CA LEU A 542 15.44 4.72 -14.82
C LEU A 542 15.29 6.06 -15.57
N LYS A 543 16.23 6.45 -16.41
CA LYS A 543 16.16 7.68 -17.21
C LYS A 543 14.99 7.68 -18.19
N GLU A 544 14.77 6.57 -18.89
CA GLU A 544 13.63 6.41 -19.79
C GLU A 544 12.29 6.56 -19.05
N PHE A 545 12.23 6.05 -17.82
CA PHE A 545 11.02 6.17 -16.99
C PHE A 545 10.76 7.60 -16.51
N VAL A 546 11.79 8.30 -16.04
CA VAL A 546 11.65 9.67 -15.49
C VAL A 546 11.35 10.71 -16.60
N GLN A 547 11.74 10.44 -17.85
CA GLN A 547 11.50 11.34 -18.99
C GLN A 547 10.08 11.22 -19.57
N LYS A 548 9.31 10.21 -19.22
CA LYS A 548 7.89 10.03 -19.59
C LYS A 548 6.96 10.67 -18.57
#